data_31a730a8e4d7e8b1d971c70fc5fb5bb8
#
_entry.id   31a730a8e4d7e8b1d971c70fc5fb5bb8
#
_cell.length_a   1.000
_cell.length_b   1.000
_cell.length_c   1.000
_cell.angle_alpha   90.00
_cell.angle_beta   90.00
_cell.angle_gamma   90.00
#
_symmetry.space_group_name_H-M   'P 1'
#
loop_
_entity.id
_entity.type
_entity.pdbx_description
1 polymer ?
#
loop_
_entity_poly.entity_id
_entity_poly.type
_entity_poly.pdbx_seq_one_letter_code
_entity_poly.pdbx_strand_id
1 'polypeptide(L)'
;MNKTISTLLGVGFLLVSLVGCAPSEKPPDPNEQYEKIPSYKHTVEFLGENTFPIGAWMAPPYDNEVTPIPENYISEQAFKDIADSGINMIYALYDRCDNTTTMQDSRNINVMNSLRYAEKYKVAYFARDWNEMALMEEEDTAEMRKIYDEFDKIPSFSGILVQDEPGLVHFDNLSAMKKNFDKYFPQKTFYTNMMPTYATDNQLNQGAATGGGSPSTIELYQKYVKDFISKVKPQMFSYDFYPMMNEFPNIEKGYFENISIVASETAKAKIPFWTFIQATSWGGNVRICTQAEIDWQVNTSLAYGAKGIQYFSYWTPYDDSGTHPGYYPNRTDEQIGSMVSHDGKKQDMYYRVQNTNRNLTEAGEILLNCGFAGIIQHGESPDEIPEKDLLTDFRQLKGVSGVDALIGCFDKDGKTVLYVVNNSIVKEGEVSLQFEKNVKASIVQDGKTGSQEGETVKLKLKAGEGALICL
;
A
#
# COMPACT_ATOMS: atom_id res chain seq x y z
N MET A 1 71.84 -45.31 -20.79
CA MET A 1 72.97 -45.51 -19.82
C MET A 1 72.46 -45.00 -18.45
N ASN A 2 72.55 -45.92 -17.45
CA ASN A 2 72.51 -45.75 -15.99
C ASN A 2 71.36 -44.92 -15.37
N LYS A 3 70.35 -45.53 -14.79
CA LYS A 3 70.18 -46.19 -13.49
C LYS A 3 70.76 -45.39 -12.32
N THR A 4 69.93 -44.87 -11.44
CA THR A 4 70.13 -45.05 -10.00
C THR A 4 68.79 -44.99 -9.31
N ILE A 5 68.44 -46.03 -8.58
CA ILE A 5 67.29 -46.22 -7.69
C ILE A 5 67.73 -45.67 -6.33
N SER A 6 66.89 -44.91 -5.68
CA SER A 6 67.01 -44.64 -4.24
C SER A 6 65.66 -44.85 -3.56
N THR A 7 65.60 -45.87 -2.76
CA THR A 7 64.59 -46.29 -1.87
C THR A 7 64.62 -45.40 -0.63
N LEU A 8 63.48 -44.79 -0.25
CA LEU A 8 63.31 -44.17 1.07
C LEU A 8 62.08 -44.72 1.73
N LEU A 9 62.30 -45.28 2.89
CA LEU A 9 61.26 -45.84 3.81
C LEU A 9 60.26 -44.74 4.27
N GLY A 10 59.02 -45.00 4.09
CA GLY A 10 57.95 -44.21 4.67
C GLY A 10 57.67 -44.65 6.09
N VAL A 11 57.78 -43.75 7.03
CA VAL A 11 57.20 -43.87 8.37
C VAL A 11 55.80 -43.35 8.34
N GLY A 12 54.83 -44.23 8.49
CA GLY A 12 53.43 -43.86 8.57
C GLY A 12 53.11 -43.23 9.93
N PHE A 13 52.74 -41.96 9.91
CA PHE A 13 52.07 -41.34 11.04
C PHE A 13 50.54 -41.53 10.87
N LEU A 14 49.95 -42.35 11.74
CA LEU A 14 48.47 -42.41 11.92
C LEU A 14 48.05 -41.07 12.62
N LEU A 15 47.49 -40.14 11.86
CA LEU A 15 46.73 -39.04 12.40
C LEU A 15 45.31 -39.58 12.73
N VAL A 16 45.07 -39.84 14.00
CA VAL A 16 43.73 -40.03 14.53
C VAL A 16 43.07 -38.65 14.56
N SER A 17 42.25 -38.34 13.58
CA SER A 17 41.37 -37.16 13.60
C SER A 17 40.27 -37.42 14.63
N LEU A 18 40.41 -36.81 15.82
CA LEU A 18 39.30 -36.60 16.74
C LEU A 18 38.29 -35.69 16.04
N VAL A 19 37.25 -36.30 15.47
CA VAL A 19 36.04 -35.59 15.09
C VAL A 19 35.36 -35.19 16.40
N GLY A 20 35.67 -33.99 16.89
CA GLY A 20 34.90 -33.35 17.91
C GLY A 20 33.49 -33.12 17.35
N CYS A 21 32.49 -33.78 17.90
CA CYS A 21 31.10 -33.40 17.70
C CYS A 21 30.97 -31.97 18.17
N ALA A 22 30.79 -31.02 17.21
CA ALA A 22 30.26 -29.72 17.54
C ALA A 22 28.93 -29.93 18.29
N PRO A 23 28.68 -29.20 19.37
CA PRO A 23 27.38 -29.27 20.00
C PRO A 23 26.33 -28.95 18.94
N SER A 24 25.36 -29.85 18.73
CA SER A 24 24.20 -29.58 17.89
C SER A 24 23.58 -28.29 18.39
N GLU A 25 23.69 -27.21 17.64
CA GLU A 25 22.89 -26.02 17.92
C GLU A 25 21.43 -26.50 18.01
N LYS A 26 20.84 -26.27 19.16
CA LYS A 26 19.41 -26.48 19.33
C LYS A 26 18.71 -25.68 18.21
N PRO A 27 17.76 -26.28 17.45
CA PRO A 27 16.98 -25.49 16.52
C PRO A 27 16.38 -24.32 17.32
N PRO A 28 16.39 -23.10 16.76
CA PRO A 28 15.85 -21.94 17.44
C PRO A 28 14.40 -22.27 17.87
N ASP A 29 14.04 -21.86 19.08
CA ASP A 29 12.66 -21.99 19.55
C ASP A 29 11.74 -21.27 18.53
N PRO A 30 10.76 -21.95 17.95
CA PRO A 30 9.84 -21.31 16.99
C PRO A 30 9.21 -20.02 17.52
N ASN A 31 9.02 -19.92 18.84
CA ASN A 31 8.50 -18.72 19.49
C ASN A 31 9.54 -17.58 19.57
N GLU A 32 10.83 -17.89 19.72
CA GLU A 32 11.89 -16.89 19.80
C GLU A 32 12.05 -16.12 18.48
N GLN A 33 11.74 -16.77 17.35
CA GLN A 33 11.74 -16.16 16.01
C GLN A 33 10.71 -15.03 15.86
N TYR A 34 9.57 -15.12 16.55
CA TYR A 34 8.45 -14.20 16.42
C TYR A 34 8.39 -13.14 17.53
N GLU A 35 9.14 -13.29 18.61
CA GLU A 35 9.10 -12.40 19.79
C GLU A 35 9.60 -10.97 19.52
N LYS A 36 10.28 -10.72 18.41
CA LYS A 36 10.94 -9.45 18.11
C LYS A 36 10.59 -8.87 16.74
N ILE A 37 9.43 -9.23 16.18
CA ILE A 37 9.01 -8.71 14.88
C ILE A 37 8.63 -7.23 15.04
N PRO A 38 9.31 -6.30 14.36
CA PRO A 38 9.05 -4.88 14.52
C PRO A 38 7.76 -4.46 13.79
N SER A 39 7.08 -3.49 14.36
CA SER A 39 5.99 -2.77 13.73
C SER A 39 6.49 -1.45 13.16
N TYR A 40 6.05 -1.08 11.97
CA TYR A 40 6.36 0.19 11.30
C TYR A 40 5.07 0.95 11.06
N LYS A 41 4.90 2.08 11.78
CA LYS A 41 3.72 2.94 11.68
C LYS A 41 3.85 3.92 10.52
N HIS A 42 2.70 4.43 10.05
CA HIS A 42 2.70 5.57 9.13
C HIS A 42 3.24 6.85 9.78
N THR A 43 3.57 7.83 8.94
CA THR A 43 4.21 9.09 9.35
C THR A 43 3.40 10.32 8.99
N VAL A 44 2.10 10.20 8.69
CA VAL A 44 1.23 11.35 8.42
C VAL A 44 0.82 12.00 9.74
N GLU A 45 1.52 13.07 10.13
CA GLU A 45 1.38 13.73 11.43
C GLU A 45 -0.05 14.18 11.71
N PHE A 46 -0.73 14.76 10.73
CA PHE A 46 -2.10 15.28 10.87
C PHE A 46 -3.10 14.20 11.30
N LEU A 47 -2.94 12.97 10.86
CA LEU A 47 -3.81 11.85 11.25
C LEU A 47 -3.53 11.36 12.67
N GLY A 48 -2.31 11.59 13.18
CA GLY A 48 -1.84 11.00 14.44
C GLY A 48 -1.46 9.52 14.29
N GLU A 49 -0.63 9.04 15.21
CA GLU A 49 0.03 7.73 15.12
C GLU A 49 -0.88 6.51 15.13
N ASN A 50 -2.10 6.64 15.65
CA ASN A 50 -3.02 5.51 15.84
C ASN A 50 -4.14 5.45 14.80
N THR A 51 -4.25 6.43 13.91
CA THR A 51 -5.27 6.44 12.85
C THR A 51 -4.73 5.70 11.62
N PHE A 52 -5.44 4.68 11.16
CA PHE A 52 -5.05 3.96 9.95
C PHE A 52 -5.26 4.83 8.71
N PRO A 53 -4.23 5.04 7.87
CA PRO A 53 -4.33 5.86 6.67
C PRO A 53 -5.22 5.20 5.61
N ILE A 54 -6.27 5.91 5.20
CA ILE A 54 -7.17 5.51 4.12
C ILE A 54 -7.20 6.66 3.12
N GLY A 55 -6.45 6.50 2.04
CA GLY A 55 -6.27 7.53 1.02
C GLY A 55 -7.14 7.32 -0.22
N ALA A 56 -7.22 8.34 -1.06
CA ALA A 56 -7.77 8.21 -2.40
C ALA A 56 -7.22 9.27 -3.38
N TRP A 57 -7.11 8.91 -4.65
CA TRP A 57 -7.02 9.80 -5.79
C TRP A 57 -8.42 9.95 -6.35
N MET A 58 -8.93 11.09 -6.69
CA MET A 58 -8.39 12.43 -6.76
C MET A 58 -9.26 13.35 -5.91
N ALA A 59 -8.67 14.42 -5.38
CA ALA A 59 -9.44 15.47 -4.72
C ALA A 59 -10.46 16.14 -5.68
N PRO A 60 -11.52 16.79 -5.16
CA PRO A 60 -12.47 17.52 -5.98
C PRO A 60 -11.76 18.53 -6.91
N PRO A 61 -11.97 18.43 -8.23
CA PRO A 61 -11.24 19.24 -9.20
C PRO A 61 -11.83 20.65 -9.35
N TYR A 62 -11.05 21.53 -9.99
CA TYR A 62 -11.44 22.87 -10.36
C TYR A 62 -10.85 23.24 -11.71
N ASP A 63 -11.40 24.25 -12.38
CA ASP A 63 -10.83 24.77 -13.62
C ASP A 63 -9.41 25.27 -13.38
N ASN A 64 -8.49 24.70 -14.12
CA ASN A 64 -7.10 25.10 -14.15
C ASN A 64 -6.66 25.24 -15.60
N GLU A 65 -5.64 26.02 -15.87
CA GLU A 65 -5.20 26.35 -17.23
C GLU A 65 -4.78 25.14 -18.09
N VAL A 66 -4.59 23.98 -17.48
CA VAL A 66 -4.16 22.75 -18.16
C VAL A 66 -5.34 21.84 -18.48
N THR A 67 -6.26 21.68 -17.53
CA THR A 67 -7.47 20.89 -17.71
C THR A 67 -8.67 21.80 -17.53
N PRO A 68 -9.39 22.14 -18.60
CA PRO A 68 -10.51 23.09 -18.55
C PRO A 68 -11.75 22.41 -17.95
N ILE A 69 -11.76 22.24 -16.63
CA ILE A 69 -12.88 21.66 -15.90
C ILE A 69 -14.01 22.67 -15.82
N PRO A 70 -15.26 22.31 -16.19
CA PRO A 70 -16.33 23.28 -16.41
C PRO A 70 -16.80 23.98 -15.14
N GLU A 71 -16.58 23.38 -13.97
CA GLU A 71 -17.04 23.89 -12.67
C GLU A 71 -15.96 23.76 -11.61
N ASN A 72 -16.06 24.56 -10.56
CA ASN A 72 -15.24 24.39 -9.36
C ASN A 72 -15.99 23.51 -8.37
N TYR A 73 -15.54 22.29 -8.17
CA TYR A 73 -16.13 21.32 -7.26
C TYR A 73 -15.58 21.38 -5.83
N ILE A 74 -14.63 22.27 -5.56
CA ILE A 74 -14.11 22.49 -4.21
C ILE A 74 -15.23 23.11 -3.36
N SER A 75 -15.75 22.33 -2.41
CA SER A 75 -16.80 22.77 -1.52
C SER A 75 -16.72 22.05 -0.18
N GLU A 76 -17.32 22.66 0.84
CA GLU A 76 -17.42 22.02 2.15
C GLU A 76 -18.12 20.66 2.08
N GLN A 77 -19.18 20.53 1.26
CA GLN A 77 -19.91 19.28 1.09
C GLN A 77 -19.05 18.20 0.45
N ALA A 78 -18.24 18.53 -0.53
CA ALA A 78 -17.34 17.56 -1.18
C ALA A 78 -16.32 16.96 -0.19
N PHE A 79 -15.73 17.78 0.68
CA PHE A 79 -14.81 17.28 1.71
C PHE A 79 -15.52 16.53 2.85
N LYS A 80 -16.75 16.93 3.18
CA LYS A 80 -17.61 16.14 4.07
C LYS A 80 -17.89 14.77 3.48
N ASP A 81 -18.16 14.67 2.19
CA ASP A 81 -18.44 13.42 1.51
C ASP A 81 -17.19 12.50 1.46
N ILE A 82 -15.99 13.07 1.32
CA ILE A 82 -14.73 12.33 1.48
C ILE A 82 -14.66 11.69 2.87
N ALA A 83 -14.82 12.47 3.92
CA ALA A 83 -14.77 11.98 5.30
C ALA A 83 -15.89 10.97 5.61
N ASP A 84 -17.12 11.22 5.13
CA ASP A 84 -18.28 10.32 5.30
C ASP A 84 -18.03 8.94 4.64
N SER A 85 -17.20 8.86 3.61
CA SER A 85 -16.80 7.59 2.99
C SER A 85 -15.76 6.79 3.81
N GLY A 86 -15.26 7.38 4.90
CA GLY A 86 -14.17 6.83 5.72
C GLY A 86 -12.77 7.11 5.18
N ILE A 87 -12.64 7.88 4.11
CA ILE A 87 -11.35 8.35 3.59
C ILE A 87 -10.85 9.50 4.48
N ASN A 88 -9.59 9.39 4.92
CA ASN A 88 -8.94 10.38 5.78
C ASN A 88 -7.68 11.01 5.15
N MET A 89 -7.37 10.65 3.89
CA MET A 89 -6.33 11.29 3.08
C MET A 89 -6.81 11.48 1.65
N ILE A 90 -6.43 12.59 1.01
CA ILE A 90 -6.79 12.86 -0.39
C ILE A 90 -5.61 13.47 -1.15
N TYR A 91 -5.43 13.03 -2.39
CA TYR A 91 -4.37 13.49 -3.28
C TYR A 91 -4.95 14.39 -4.36
N ALA A 92 -4.34 15.55 -4.53
CA ALA A 92 -4.83 16.59 -5.42
C ALA A 92 -4.18 16.52 -6.81
N LEU A 93 -4.57 15.55 -7.62
CA LEU A 93 -3.99 15.36 -8.96
C LEU A 93 -4.21 16.59 -9.87
N TYR A 94 -5.35 17.27 -9.74
CA TYR A 94 -5.68 18.45 -10.55
C TYR A 94 -5.24 19.77 -9.95
N ASP A 95 -4.61 19.78 -8.79
CA ASP A 95 -3.99 21.00 -8.28
C ASP A 95 -2.94 21.48 -9.27
N ARG A 96 -2.92 22.80 -9.42
CA ARG A 96 -1.94 23.53 -10.22
C ARG A 96 -1.42 24.71 -9.40
N CYS A 97 -1.22 24.48 -8.09
CA CYS A 97 -0.60 25.53 -7.30
C CYS A 97 0.73 25.90 -7.94
N ASP A 98 1.07 27.14 -7.83
CA ASP A 98 2.20 27.72 -8.54
C ASP A 98 3.01 28.56 -7.58
N ASN A 99 4.20 28.09 -7.24
CA ASN A 99 5.13 28.76 -6.35
C ASN A 99 5.77 30.01 -6.96
N THR A 100 5.63 30.22 -8.27
CA THR A 100 6.11 31.45 -8.96
C THR A 100 5.13 32.59 -8.90
N THR A 101 3.91 32.37 -8.42
CA THR A 101 2.83 33.33 -8.28
C THR A 101 2.64 33.78 -6.83
N THR A 102 1.55 34.50 -6.57
CA THR A 102 1.19 34.96 -5.22
C THR A 102 0.01 34.18 -4.65
N MET A 103 -0.24 34.36 -3.36
CA MET A 103 -1.44 33.79 -2.71
C MET A 103 -2.76 34.34 -3.21
N GLN A 104 -2.76 35.38 -4.05
CA GLN A 104 -3.94 35.91 -4.74
C GLN A 104 -4.24 35.22 -6.06
N ASP A 105 -3.35 34.34 -6.55
CA ASP A 105 -3.62 33.50 -7.72
C ASP A 105 -4.77 32.53 -7.41
N SER A 106 -5.69 32.36 -8.35
CA SER A 106 -6.89 31.53 -8.17
C SER A 106 -6.54 30.06 -7.85
N ARG A 107 -5.45 29.55 -8.40
CA ARG A 107 -4.95 28.19 -8.17
C ARG A 107 -4.54 28.01 -6.71
N ASN A 108 -3.75 28.92 -6.17
CA ASN A 108 -3.33 28.88 -4.76
C ASN A 108 -4.50 29.12 -3.81
N ILE A 109 -5.46 29.98 -4.17
CA ILE A 109 -6.71 30.19 -3.42
C ILE A 109 -7.52 28.88 -3.34
N ASN A 110 -7.62 28.14 -4.44
CA ASN A 110 -8.34 26.86 -4.48
C ASN A 110 -7.69 25.82 -3.57
N VAL A 111 -6.36 25.71 -3.60
CA VAL A 111 -5.62 24.82 -2.66
C VAL A 111 -5.88 25.23 -1.21
N MET A 112 -5.83 26.52 -0.88
CA MET A 112 -6.13 27.01 0.47
C MET A 112 -7.56 26.70 0.92
N ASN A 113 -8.53 26.76 0.02
CA ASN A 113 -9.92 26.38 0.33
C ASN A 113 -10.03 24.88 0.57
N SER A 114 -9.39 24.06 -0.27
CA SER A 114 -9.31 22.60 -0.08
C SER A 114 -8.71 22.24 1.27
N LEU A 115 -7.59 22.88 1.64
CA LEU A 115 -6.93 22.66 2.93
C LEU A 115 -7.84 23.00 4.12
N ARG A 116 -8.58 24.12 4.08
CA ARG A 116 -9.50 24.50 5.16
C ARG A 116 -10.65 23.52 5.32
N TYR A 117 -11.25 23.06 4.20
CA TYR A 117 -12.30 22.06 4.26
C TYR A 117 -11.76 20.69 4.71
N ALA A 118 -10.57 20.30 4.23
CA ALA A 118 -9.89 19.08 4.65
C ALA A 118 -9.60 19.10 6.16
N GLU A 119 -9.08 20.21 6.71
CA GLU A 119 -8.89 20.38 8.16
C GLU A 119 -10.18 20.21 8.94
N LYS A 120 -11.27 20.85 8.49
CA LYS A 120 -12.58 20.79 9.14
C LYS A 120 -13.09 19.35 9.29
N TYR A 121 -12.86 18.54 8.27
CA TYR A 121 -13.34 17.15 8.22
C TYR A 121 -12.27 16.10 8.54
N LYS A 122 -11.09 16.52 9.05
CA LYS A 122 -10.00 15.63 9.46
C LYS A 122 -9.46 14.77 8.30
N VAL A 123 -9.34 15.35 7.12
CA VAL A 123 -8.75 14.74 5.93
C VAL A 123 -7.35 15.32 5.72
N ALA A 124 -6.34 14.48 5.66
CA ALA A 124 -4.98 14.86 5.29
C ALA A 124 -4.95 15.22 3.79
N TYR A 125 -4.40 16.35 3.43
CA TYR A 125 -4.38 16.84 2.05
C TYR A 125 -2.96 16.88 1.50
N PHE A 126 -2.78 16.28 0.32
CA PHE A 126 -1.53 16.26 -0.42
C PHE A 126 -1.69 17.12 -1.66
N ALA A 127 -1.09 18.31 -1.64
CA ALA A 127 -1.14 19.23 -2.76
C ALA A 127 -0.23 18.80 -3.91
N ARG A 128 -0.50 19.26 -5.13
CA ARG A 128 0.37 19.06 -6.27
C ARG A 128 0.83 20.40 -6.82
N ASP A 129 2.14 20.56 -6.94
CA ASP A 129 2.78 21.71 -7.58
C ASP A 129 3.41 21.25 -8.90
N TRP A 130 3.10 21.97 -9.99
CA TRP A 130 3.66 21.66 -11.32
C TRP A 130 5.06 22.22 -11.53
N ASN A 131 5.55 22.99 -10.55
CA ASN A 131 6.93 23.45 -10.50
C ASN A 131 7.78 22.63 -9.53
N GLU A 132 7.40 21.36 -9.28
CA GLU A 132 8.14 20.49 -8.36
C GLU A 132 9.63 20.39 -8.71
N MET A 133 9.99 20.57 -9.99
CA MET A 133 11.39 20.60 -10.43
C MET A 133 12.21 21.74 -9.80
N ALA A 134 11.57 22.79 -9.30
CA ALA A 134 12.24 23.84 -8.53
C ALA A 134 12.84 23.30 -7.20
N LEU A 135 12.37 22.15 -6.71
CA LEU A 135 12.99 21.47 -5.58
C LEU A 135 14.39 20.91 -5.85
N MET A 136 14.82 20.83 -7.12
CA MET A 136 16.17 20.41 -7.48
C MET A 136 17.25 21.37 -6.97
N GLU A 137 16.96 22.67 -6.99
CA GLU A 137 17.90 23.71 -6.60
C GLU A 137 17.51 24.34 -5.25
N GLU A 138 18.48 24.58 -4.39
CA GLU A 138 18.22 25.11 -3.05
C GLU A 138 17.66 26.55 -3.08
N GLU A 139 18.12 27.37 -4.03
CA GLU A 139 17.65 28.76 -4.19
C GLU A 139 16.17 28.79 -4.63
N ASP A 140 15.80 27.95 -5.59
CA ASP A 140 14.42 27.83 -6.08
C ASP A 140 13.50 27.27 -5.01
N THR A 141 13.99 26.31 -4.21
CA THR A 141 13.24 25.78 -3.06
C THR A 141 12.91 26.88 -2.04
N ALA A 142 13.78 27.86 -1.86
CA ALA A 142 13.52 29.00 -0.98
C ALA A 142 12.39 29.91 -1.50
N GLU A 143 12.22 30.02 -2.83
CA GLU A 143 11.09 30.73 -3.43
C GLU A 143 9.77 29.96 -3.28
N MET A 144 9.79 28.64 -3.49
CA MET A 144 8.62 27.76 -3.27
C MET A 144 8.06 27.87 -1.86
N ARG A 145 8.90 28.07 -0.86
CA ARG A 145 8.48 28.25 0.53
C ARG A 145 7.47 29.36 0.71
N LYS A 146 7.48 30.40 -0.10
CA LYS A 146 6.53 31.53 0.03
C LYS A 146 5.08 31.05 -0.04
N ILE A 147 4.80 30.05 -0.88
CA ILE A 147 3.48 29.46 -1.02
C ILE A 147 3.28 28.34 -0.01
N TYR A 148 4.24 27.43 0.13
CA TYR A 148 4.11 26.30 1.05
C TYR A 148 4.09 26.69 2.53
N ASP A 149 4.79 27.75 2.92
CA ASP A 149 4.70 28.31 4.27
C ASP A 149 3.29 28.85 4.57
N GLU A 150 2.52 29.27 3.56
CA GLU A 150 1.11 29.65 3.74
C GLU A 150 0.22 28.39 3.86
N PHE A 151 0.48 27.34 3.06
CA PHE A 151 -0.24 26.07 3.16
C PHE A 151 0.01 25.39 4.51
N ASP A 152 1.26 25.42 5.00
CA ASP A 152 1.66 24.81 6.27
C ASP A 152 1.02 25.46 7.51
N LYS A 153 0.47 26.65 7.40
CA LYS A 153 -0.35 27.27 8.46
C LYS A 153 -1.67 26.52 8.70
N ILE A 154 -2.07 25.65 7.75
CA ILE A 154 -3.28 24.84 7.86
C ILE A 154 -2.88 23.38 8.16
N PRO A 155 -3.22 22.82 9.32
CA PRO A 155 -2.76 21.51 9.77
C PRO A 155 -3.02 20.35 8.79
N SER A 156 -4.08 20.42 7.98
CA SER A 156 -4.39 19.40 6.97
C SER A 156 -3.38 19.29 5.83
N PHE A 157 -2.53 20.31 5.61
CA PHE A 157 -1.43 20.21 4.66
C PHE A 157 -0.45 19.14 5.15
N SER A 158 -0.48 17.98 4.53
CA SER A 158 0.24 16.79 4.96
C SER A 158 1.45 16.46 4.10
N GLY A 159 1.57 17.10 2.95
CA GLY A 159 2.68 16.90 2.03
C GLY A 159 2.35 17.29 0.59
N ILE A 160 3.22 16.87 -0.30
CA ILE A 160 3.09 17.10 -1.73
C ILE A 160 3.11 15.79 -2.51
N LEU A 161 2.28 15.71 -3.55
CA LEU A 161 2.34 14.68 -4.59
C LEU A 161 3.36 15.15 -5.64
N VAL A 162 4.49 14.46 -5.74
CA VAL A 162 5.61 14.89 -6.60
C VAL A 162 5.57 14.20 -7.95
N GLN A 163 5.67 12.89 -7.96
CA GLN A 163 5.71 12.14 -9.21
C GLN A 163 4.97 10.82 -9.06
N ASP A 164 4.23 10.48 -10.11
CA ASP A 164 3.56 9.21 -10.26
C ASP A 164 4.41 8.28 -11.14
N GLU A 165 4.62 7.07 -10.68
CA GLU A 165 5.30 6.00 -11.40
C GLU A 165 6.64 6.39 -12.07
N PRO A 166 7.62 6.95 -11.33
CA PRO A 166 8.92 7.31 -11.88
C PRO A 166 9.73 6.08 -12.28
N GLY A 167 10.53 6.19 -13.33
CA GLY A 167 11.55 5.19 -13.67
C GLY A 167 12.84 5.35 -12.86
N LEU A 168 13.70 4.33 -12.92
CA LEU A 168 15.03 4.33 -12.27
C LEU A 168 15.87 5.57 -12.57
N VAL A 169 15.73 6.12 -13.78
CA VAL A 169 16.46 7.34 -14.20
C VAL A 169 16.09 8.59 -13.41
N HIS A 170 14.92 8.61 -12.76
CA HIS A 170 14.43 9.76 -12.00
C HIS A 170 14.86 9.75 -10.52
N PHE A 171 15.36 8.63 -10.00
CA PHE A 171 15.56 8.47 -8.56
C PHE A 171 16.62 9.40 -7.96
N ASP A 172 17.65 9.76 -8.72
CA ASP A 172 18.65 10.70 -8.25
C ASP A 172 18.08 12.12 -8.15
N ASN A 173 17.23 12.54 -9.11
CA ASN A 173 16.50 13.78 -9.05
C ASN A 173 15.52 13.80 -7.86
N LEU A 174 14.71 12.75 -7.70
CA LEU A 174 13.79 12.62 -6.57
C LEU A 174 14.51 12.67 -5.22
N SER A 175 15.71 12.08 -5.14
CA SER A 175 16.56 12.16 -3.95
C SER A 175 16.99 13.59 -3.62
N ALA A 176 17.39 14.37 -4.64
CA ALA A 176 17.77 15.77 -4.48
C ALA A 176 16.56 16.63 -4.05
N MET A 177 15.43 16.48 -4.74
CA MET A 177 14.18 17.17 -4.45
C MET A 177 13.71 16.90 -3.02
N LYS A 178 13.68 15.60 -2.62
CA LYS A 178 13.30 15.23 -1.26
C LYS A 178 14.20 15.82 -0.20
N LYS A 179 15.51 15.80 -0.41
CA LYS A 179 16.48 16.41 0.52
C LYS A 179 16.19 17.89 0.76
N ASN A 180 15.90 18.63 -0.31
CA ASN A 180 15.58 20.04 -0.22
C ASN A 180 14.21 20.28 0.43
N PHE A 181 13.21 19.46 0.10
CA PHE A 181 11.88 19.51 0.71
C PHE A 181 11.95 19.22 2.23
N ASP A 182 12.60 18.14 2.63
CA ASP A 182 12.73 17.73 4.04
C ASP A 182 13.47 18.77 4.89
N LYS A 183 14.35 19.55 4.31
CA LYS A 183 15.07 20.65 5.01
C LYS A 183 14.12 21.67 5.59
N TYR A 184 13.02 21.95 4.90
CA TYR A 184 12.04 22.97 5.28
C TYR A 184 10.75 22.40 5.85
N PHE A 185 10.36 21.21 5.44
CA PHE A 185 9.10 20.53 5.80
C PHE A 185 9.34 19.10 6.33
N PRO A 186 10.15 18.92 7.38
CA PRO A 186 10.56 17.59 7.84
C PRO A 186 9.40 16.72 8.36
N GLN A 187 8.27 17.33 8.71
CA GLN A 187 7.06 16.65 9.19
C GLN A 187 6.04 16.38 8.06
N LYS A 188 6.33 16.83 6.84
CA LYS A 188 5.45 16.63 5.70
C LYS A 188 5.94 15.47 4.82
N THR A 189 5.01 14.85 4.13
CA THR A 189 5.32 13.70 3.29
C THR A 189 5.67 14.16 1.86
N PHE A 190 6.85 13.75 1.41
CA PHE A 190 7.24 13.82 0.00
C PHE A 190 6.72 12.55 -0.67
N TYR A 191 5.55 12.65 -1.32
CA TYR A 191 4.82 11.48 -1.79
C TYR A 191 5.13 11.15 -3.25
N THR A 192 5.40 9.87 -3.51
CA THR A 192 5.60 9.28 -4.83
C THR A 192 4.93 7.92 -4.85
N ASN A 193 4.15 7.62 -5.89
CA ASN A 193 3.60 6.29 -6.13
C ASN A 193 4.50 5.50 -7.07
N MET A 194 4.68 4.21 -6.84
CA MET A 194 5.61 3.34 -7.56
C MET A 194 4.87 2.31 -8.41
N MET A 195 5.49 1.92 -9.53
CA MET A 195 4.95 0.94 -10.46
C MET A 195 4.85 -0.46 -9.87
N PRO A 196 3.91 -1.30 -10.40
CA PRO A 196 3.79 -2.72 -10.06
C PRO A 196 4.75 -3.63 -10.83
N THR A 197 4.75 -4.93 -10.47
CA THR A 197 5.56 -5.97 -11.13
C THR A 197 5.24 -6.18 -12.61
N TYR A 198 4.02 -5.89 -13.06
CA TYR A 198 3.64 -6.02 -14.47
C TYR A 198 4.10 -4.86 -15.36
N ALA A 199 4.74 -3.84 -14.79
CA ALA A 199 5.36 -2.78 -15.59
C ALA A 199 6.45 -3.35 -16.51
N THR A 200 6.58 -2.76 -17.69
CA THR A 200 7.59 -3.20 -18.67
C THR A 200 8.99 -2.72 -18.29
N ASP A 201 10.02 -3.32 -18.90
CA ASP A 201 11.41 -2.89 -18.73
C ASP A 201 11.59 -1.39 -19.00
N ASN A 202 10.95 -0.88 -20.07
CA ASN A 202 11.03 0.55 -20.39
C ASN A 202 10.38 1.40 -19.30
N GLN A 203 9.22 1.02 -18.80
CA GLN A 203 8.54 1.75 -17.74
C GLN A 203 9.37 1.79 -16.46
N LEU A 204 9.87 0.63 -16.00
CA LEU A 204 10.71 0.59 -14.79
C LEU A 204 12.01 1.39 -14.95
N ASN A 205 12.57 1.47 -16.15
CA ASN A 205 13.80 2.23 -16.37
C ASN A 205 13.54 3.73 -16.60
N GLN A 206 12.50 4.10 -17.38
CA GLN A 206 12.31 5.46 -17.90
C GLN A 206 11.06 6.18 -17.34
N GLY A 207 10.15 5.48 -16.65
CA GLY A 207 8.87 5.99 -16.13
C GLY A 207 7.66 5.51 -16.94
N ALA A 208 6.49 5.53 -16.30
CA ALA A 208 5.24 4.96 -16.84
C ALA A 208 4.85 5.52 -18.21
N ALA A 209 5.10 6.81 -18.47
CA ALA A 209 4.74 7.47 -19.72
C ALA A 209 5.44 6.91 -20.96
N THR A 210 6.52 6.13 -20.81
CA THR A 210 7.28 5.62 -21.96
C THR A 210 6.58 4.49 -22.68
N GLY A 211 5.78 3.68 -21.98
CA GLY A 211 5.11 2.52 -22.54
C GLY A 211 6.05 1.52 -23.24
N GLY A 212 5.47 0.46 -23.81
CA GLY A 212 6.22 -0.52 -24.62
C GLY A 212 7.31 -1.29 -23.86
N GLY A 213 8.06 -2.13 -24.59
CA GLY A 213 9.07 -3.02 -24.01
C GLY A 213 8.52 -4.39 -23.64
N SER A 214 9.41 -5.26 -23.15
CA SER A 214 9.05 -6.57 -22.62
C SER A 214 8.50 -6.43 -21.20
N PRO A 215 7.67 -7.36 -20.73
CA PRO A 215 7.33 -7.46 -19.30
C PRO A 215 8.63 -7.51 -18.46
N SER A 216 8.64 -6.83 -17.33
CA SER A 216 9.83 -6.80 -16.48
C SER A 216 10.11 -8.17 -15.84
N THR A 217 11.39 -8.41 -15.51
CA THR A 217 11.74 -9.55 -14.67
C THR A 217 11.54 -9.20 -13.20
N ILE A 218 11.34 -10.21 -12.37
CA ILE A 218 11.23 -10.04 -10.91
C ILE A 218 12.50 -9.40 -10.34
N GLU A 219 13.67 -9.74 -10.87
CA GLU A 219 14.96 -9.17 -10.44
C GLU A 219 15.02 -7.66 -10.75
N LEU A 220 14.53 -7.22 -11.92
CA LEU A 220 14.49 -5.79 -12.27
C LEU A 220 13.52 -5.04 -11.35
N TYR A 221 12.34 -5.61 -11.07
CA TYR A 221 11.40 -5.03 -10.15
C TYR A 221 11.95 -4.95 -8.71
N GLN A 222 12.60 -6.01 -8.21
CA GLN A 222 13.25 -5.98 -6.90
C GLN A 222 14.34 -4.90 -6.85
N LYS A 223 15.11 -4.73 -7.92
CA LYS A 223 16.10 -3.65 -8.03
C LYS A 223 15.43 -2.29 -7.98
N TYR A 224 14.32 -2.11 -8.70
CA TYR A 224 13.54 -0.88 -8.73
C TYR A 224 13.06 -0.47 -7.33
N VAL A 225 12.46 -1.40 -6.57
CA VAL A 225 12.03 -1.15 -5.19
C VAL A 225 13.22 -0.81 -4.27
N LYS A 226 14.30 -1.59 -4.32
CA LYS A 226 15.51 -1.38 -3.50
C LYS A 226 16.20 -0.06 -3.80
N ASP A 227 16.35 0.29 -5.08
CA ASP A 227 17.01 1.52 -5.49
C ASP A 227 16.22 2.75 -5.07
N PHE A 228 14.89 2.72 -5.21
CA PHE A 228 14.04 3.79 -4.72
C PHE A 228 14.20 4.00 -3.20
N ILE A 229 14.04 2.94 -2.43
CA ILE A 229 14.17 3.00 -0.96
C ILE A 229 15.55 3.51 -0.55
N SER A 230 16.63 3.00 -1.16
CA SER A 230 18.00 3.34 -0.75
C SER A 230 18.42 4.75 -1.17
N LYS A 231 18.01 5.22 -2.36
CA LYS A 231 18.38 6.52 -2.92
C LYS A 231 17.48 7.64 -2.41
N VAL A 232 16.17 7.48 -2.52
CA VAL A 232 15.20 8.52 -2.17
C VAL A 232 14.94 8.58 -0.67
N LYS A 233 15.07 7.45 0.05
CA LYS A 233 14.84 7.32 1.50
C LYS A 233 13.44 7.83 1.88
N PRO A 234 12.37 7.28 1.29
CA PRO A 234 11.02 7.74 1.53
C PRO A 234 10.58 7.43 2.98
N GLN A 235 9.62 8.20 3.52
CA GLN A 235 9.00 7.91 4.80
C GLN A 235 8.15 6.64 4.77
N MET A 236 7.59 6.28 3.61
CA MET A 236 6.84 5.07 3.34
C MET A 236 6.97 4.71 1.85
N PHE A 237 6.65 3.48 1.50
CA PHE A 237 6.62 3.02 0.12
C PHE A 237 5.16 2.89 -0.34
N SER A 238 4.76 3.62 -1.38
CA SER A 238 3.46 3.50 -2.01
C SER A 238 3.59 2.84 -3.38
N TYR A 239 2.68 1.95 -3.71
CA TYR A 239 2.61 1.34 -5.03
C TYR A 239 1.17 1.02 -5.41
N ASP A 240 0.93 0.81 -6.69
CA ASP A 240 -0.32 0.29 -7.21
C ASP A 240 -0.14 -1.11 -7.84
N PHE A 241 -1.16 -1.90 -7.73
CA PHE A 241 -1.36 -3.14 -8.48
C PHE A 241 -2.87 -3.35 -8.61
N TYR A 242 -3.37 -3.42 -9.84
CA TYR A 242 -4.79 -3.53 -10.11
C TYR A 242 -5.15 -4.95 -10.57
N PRO A 243 -5.61 -5.83 -9.65
CA PRO A 243 -5.77 -7.25 -9.97
C PRO A 243 -7.05 -7.58 -10.71
N MET A 244 -8.07 -6.71 -10.71
CA MET A 244 -9.38 -7.00 -11.26
C MET A 244 -9.44 -6.70 -12.76
N MET A 245 -8.59 -7.41 -13.50
CA MET A 245 -8.54 -7.38 -14.95
C MET A 245 -9.34 -8.55 -15.54
N ASN A 246 -9.67 -8.44 -16.83
CA ASN A 246 -10.39 -9.46 -17.58
C ASN A 246 -11.80 -9.77 -17.04
N GLU A 247 -12.36 -10.89 -17.44
CA GLU A 247 -13.71 -11.29 -17.04
C GLU A 247 -13.72 -11.85 -15.62
N PHE A 248 -14.76 -11.48 -14.87
CA PHE A 248 -15.04 -12.05 -13.56
C PHE A 248 -15.19 -13.59 -13.65
N PRO A 249 -14.64 -14.40 -12.74
CA PRO A 249 -13.97 -14.05 -11.50
C PRO A 249 -12.44 -14.02 -11.57
N ASN A 250 -11.84 -13.90 -12.75
CA ASN A 250 -10.39 -13.93 -12.90
C ASN A 250 -9.73 -12.70 -12.29
N ILE A 251 -8.55 -12.90 -11.74
CA ILE A 251 -7.66 -11.83 -11.28
C ILE A 251 -6.33 -11.87 -12.05
N GLU A 252 -5.65 -10.75 -12.08
CA GLU A 252 -4.30 -10.65 -12.65
C GLU A 252 -3.30 -11.40 -11.79
N LYS A 253 -2.41 -12.15 -12.45
CA LYS A 253 -1.38 -12.94 -11.77
C LYS A 253 -0.21 -12.07 -11.31
N GLY A 254 0.48 -12.54 -10.27
CA GLY A 254 1.60 -11.85 -9.67
C GLY A 254 1.19 -10.82 -8.61
N TYR A 255 -0.06 -10.77 -8.19
CA TYR A 255 -0.52 -9.90 -7.12
C TYR A 255 0.20 -10.19 -5.80
N PHE A 256 0.24 -11.47 -5.38
CA PHE A 256 0.94 -11.84 -4.15
C PHE A 256 2.46 -11.77 -4.28
N GLU A 257 3.04 -12.01 -5.46
CA GLU A 257 4.48 -11.78 -5.68
C GLU A 257 4.83 -10.30 -5.52
N ASN A 258 4.02 -9.39 -6.07
CA ASN A 258 4.24 -7.95 -5.93
C ASN A 258 4.24 -7.50 -4.46
N ILE A 259 3.18 -7.81 -3.73
CA ILE A 259 3.05 -7.38 -2.32
C ILE A 259 4.11 -8.03 -1.44
N SER A 260 4.49 -9.27 -1.71
CA SER A 260 5.58 -9.99 -1.03
C SER A 260 6.93 -9.29 -1.18
N ILE A 261 7.28 -8.86 -2.41
CA ILE A 261 8.52 -8.11 -2.67
C ILE A 261 8.50 -6.80 -1.88
N VAL A 262 7.41 -6.03 -1.98
CA VAL A 262 7.29 -4.75 -1.29
C VAL A 262 7.34 -4.92 0.22
N ALA A 263 6.56 -5.84 0.79
CA ALA A 263 6.56 -6.12 2.23
C ALA A 263 7.95 -6.51 2.74
N SER A 264 8.68 -7.37 2.00
CA SER A 264 10.02 -7.80 2.37
C SER A 264 11.04 -6.63 2.34
N GLU A 265 11.06 -5.82 1.27
CA GLU A 265 12.05 -4.75 1.13
C GLU A 265 11.77 -3.58 2.07
N THR A 266 10.51 -3.25 2.32
CA THR A 266 10.12 -2.21 3.27
C THR A 266 10.38 -2.62 4.72
N ALA A 267 10.18 -3.89 5.07
CA ALA A 267 10.54 -4.43 6.39
C ALA A 267 12.05 -4.32 6.65
N LYS A 268 12.91 -4.66 5.67
CA LYS A 268 14.36 -4.49 5.75
C LYS A 268 14.76 -3.03 5.94
N ALA A 269 14.06 -2.12 5.28
CA ALA A 269 14.29 -0.68 5.37
C ALA A 269 13.67 -0.04 6.62
N LYS A 270 12.83 -0.76 7.35
CA LYS A 270 12.10 -0.30 8.54
C LYS A 270 11.15 0.88 8.23
N ILE A 271 10.48 0.81 7.10
CA ILE A 271 9.45 1.76 6.68
C ILE A 271 8.13 1.03 6.42
N PRO A 272 6.96 1.68 6.58
CA PRO A 272 5.67 1.11 6.20
C PRO A 272 5.51 1.08 4.67
N PHE A 273 4.59 0.25 4.19
CA PHE A 273 4.10 0.36 2.83
C PHE A 273 2.60 0.60 2.78
N TRP A 274 2.17 1.29 1.72
CA TRP A 274 0.78 1.54 1.36
C TRP A 274 0.52 0.98 -0.02
N THR A 275 -0.72 0.55 -0.28
CA THR A 275 -1.10 -0.01 -1.58
C THR A 275 -2.38 0.60 -2.11
N PHE A 276 -2.45 0.75 -3.44
CA PHE A 276 -3.68 1.14 -4.10
C PHE A 276 -4.65 -0.02 -4.25
N ILE A 277 -5.92 0.31 -4.10
CA ILE A 277 -7.08 -0.56 -4.29
C ILE A 277 -7.80 -0.09 -5.55
N GLN A 278 -8.06 -0.99 -6.46
CA GLN A 278 -8.80 -0.71 -7.67
C GLN A 278 -10.26 -0.39 -7.34
N ALA A 279 -10.66 0.86 -7.54
CA ALA A 279 -12.02 1.35 -7.31
C ALA A 279 -12.58 2.09 -8.53
N THR A 280 -12.03 1.81 -9.70
CA THR A 280 -12.48 2.35 -10.98
C THR A 280 -12.12 1.39 -12.11
N SER A 281 -12.65 1.62 -13.28
CA SER A 281 -12.41 0.84 -14.49
C SER A 281 -11.85 1.73 -15.60
N TRP A 282 -10.91 1.21 -16.37
CA TRP A 282 -10.35 1.89 -17.55
C TRP A 282 -9.95 0.88 -18.62
N GLY A 283 -9.65 1.37 -19.82
CA GLY A 283 -9.31 0.49 -20.94
C GLY A 283 -10.43 -0.50 -21.29
N GLY A 284 -10.09 -1.59 -21.92
CA GLY A 284 -11.04 -2.63 -22.34
C GLY A 284 -11.16 -3.81 -21.37
N ASN A 285 -10.20 -3.95 -20.45
CA ASN A 285 -10.03 -5.16 -19.64
C ASN A 285 -10.05 -4.92 -18.12
N VAL A 286 -9.93 -3.69 -17.66
CA VAL A 286 -10.04 -3.37 -16.22
C VAL A 286 -11.50 -3.17 -15.87
N ARG A 287 -12.06 -4.05 -15.04
CA ARG A 287 -13.50 -4.06 -14.72
C ARG A 287 -13.85 -3.24 -13.49
N ILE A 288 -15.12 -2.89 -13.36
CA ILE A 288 -15.68 -2.31 -12.14
C ILE A 288 -15.73 -3.40 -11.06
N CYS A 289 -15.12 -3.13 -9.90
CA CYS A 289 -15.05 -4.08 -8.80
C CYS A 289 -16.40 -4.26 -8.10
N THR A 290 -16.76 -5.49 -7.79
CA THR A 290 -17.84 -5.83 -6.86
C THR A 290 -17.45 -5.48 -5.42
N GLN A 291 -18.40 -5.56 -4.47
CA GLN A 291 -18.09 -5.41 -3.04
C GLN A 291 -17.05 -6.43 -2.58
N ALA A 292 -17.22 -7.70 -2.96
CA ALA A 292 -16.29 -8.77 -2.59
C ALA A 292 -14.86 -8.55 -3.12
N GLU A 293 -14.74 -7.95 -4.30
CA GLU A 293 -13.43 -7.66 -4.89
C GLU A 293 -12.74 -6.46 -4.24
N ILE A 294 -13.49 -5.44 -3.80
CA ILE A 294 -12.93 -4.35 -2.98
C ILE A 294 -12.48 -4.91 -1.63
N ASP A 295 -13.35 -5.66 -0.96
CA ASP A 295 -13.05 -6.26 0.34
C ASP A 295 -11.83 -7.18 0.26
N TRP A 296 -11.73 -8.03 -0.78
CA TRP A 296 -10.60 -8.94 -0.97
C TRP A 296 -9.26 -8.20 -1.14
N GLN A 297 -9.21 -7.16 -1.98
CA GLN A 297 -8.00 -6.36 -2.17
C GLN A 297 -7.55 -5.69 -0.85
N VAL A 298 -8.47 -5.07 -0.14
CA VAL A 298 -8.18 -4.43 1.14
C VAL A 298 -7.70 -5.46 2.16
N ASN A 299 -8.46 -6.54 2.34
CA ASN A 299 -8.19 -7.50 3.40
C ASN A 299 -6.93 -8.33 3.15
N THR A 300 -6.62 -8.69 1.90
CA THR A 300 -5.35 -9.36 1.56
C THR A 300 -4.15 -8.43 1.75
N SER A 301 -4.29 -7.15 1.43
CA SER A 301 -3.24 -6.15 1.70
C SER A 301 -2.96 -6.00 3.20
N LEU A 302 -3.99 -5.97 4.04
CA LEU A 302 -3.86 -5.96 5.49
C LEU A 302 -3.20 -7.23 6.02
N ALA A 303 -3.58 -8.40 5.49
CA ALA A 303 -2.99 -9.68 5.87
C ALA A 303 -1.48 -9.71 5.58
N TYR A 304 -1.00 -9.02 4.56
CA TYR A 304 0.41 -8.84 4.24
C TYR A 304 1.10 -7.69 5.00
N GLY A 305 0.39 -7.01 5.90
CA GLY A 305 0.97 -6.01 6.78
C GLY A 305 1.00 -4.59 6.23
N ALA A 306 0.20 -4.26 5.21
CA ALA A 306 0.03 -2.89 4.75
C ALA A 306 -0.35 -1.97 5.92
N LYS A 307 0.24 -0.78 5.98
CA LYS A 307 0.01 0.25 7.01
C LYS A 307 -0.79 1.45 6.47
N GLY A 308 -1.39 1.29 5.32
CA GLY A 308 -2.31 2.23 4.69
C GLY A 308 -2.81 1.66 3.38
N ILE A 309 -3.99 2.09 2.98
CA ILE A 309 -4.58 1.78 1.67
C ILE A 309 -5.00 3.07 0.97
N GLN A 310 -5.12 3.00 -0.33
CA GLN A 310 -5.47 4.13 -1.17
C GLN A 310 -6.39 3.66 -2.29
N TYR A 311 -7.43 4.41 -2.60
CA TYR A 311 -8.36 4.05 -3.67
C TYR A 311 -8.07 4.80 -4.97
N PHE A 312 -7.97 4.08 -6.07
CA PHE A 312 -8.02 4.64 -7.42
C PHE A 312 -9.35 4.24 -8.07
N SER A 313 -10.35 5.19 -8.16
CA SER A 313 -10.25 6.59 -7.81
C SER A 313 -11.49 7.11 -7.07
N TYR A 314 -11.33 8.17 -6.28
CA TYR A 314 -12.44 8.86 -5.62
C TYR A 314 -13.27 9.64 -6.63
N TRP A 315 -12.66 10.58 -7.36
CA TRP A 315 -13.31 11.35 -8.40
C TRP A 315 -13.05 10.75 -9.77
N THR A 316 -14.08 10.70 -10.63
CA THR A 316 -13.89 10.26 -12.02
C THR A 316 -12.96 11.25 -12.72
N PRO A 317 -11.81 10.80 -13.27
CA PRO A 317 -10.90 11.70 -13.96
C PRO A 317 -11.55 12.30 -15.20
N TYR A 318 -11.14 13.52 -15.53
CA TYR A 318 -11.45 14.14 -16.81
C TYR A 318 -10.46 13.67 -17.88
N ASP A 319 -10.90 13.66 -19.14
CA ASP A 319 -9.99 13.55 -20.26
C ASP A 319 -9.17 14.85 -20.44
N ASP A 320 -8.21 14.84 -21.36
CA ASP A 320 -7.36 16.00 -21.60
C ASP A 320 -8.13 17.23 -22.12
N SER A 321 -9.34 17.03 -22.68
CA SER A 321 -10.22 18.13 -23.09
C SER A 321 -11.01 18.76 -21.95
N GLY A 322 -11.08 18.11 -20.79
CA GLY A 322 -11.90 18.52 -19.65
C GLY A 322 -13.42 18.38 -19.87
N THR A 323 -13.84 17.73 -20.94
CA THR A 323 -15.26 17.66 -21.34
C THR A 323 -15.90 16.29 -21.17
N HIS A 324 -15.09 15.24 -21.06
CA HIS A 324 -15.57 13.85 -20.96
C HIS A 324 -15.03 13.17 -19.71
N PRO A 325 -15.79 12.24 -19.12
CA PRO A 325 -15.32 11.46 -18.00
C PRO A 325 -14.24 10.45 -18.45
N GLY A 326 -13.19 10.34 -17.62
CA GLY A 326 -12.10 9.39 -17.80
C GLY A 326 -11.16 9.69 -18.95
N TYR A 327 -10.14 8.84 -19.08
CA TYR A 327 -9.16 8.90 -20.18
C TYR A 327 -9.72 8.39 -21.52
N TYR A 328 -10.98 7.98 -21.55
CA TYR A 328 -11.63 7.39 -22.72
C TYR A 328 -12.93 8.12 -23.04
N PRO A 329 -12.95 8.99 -24.05
CA PRO A 329 -14.05 9.93 -24.33
C PRO A 329 -15.40 9.26 -24.70
N ASN A 330 -15.43 7.96 -24.92
CA ASN A 330 -16.64 7.22 -25.29
C ASN A 330 -17.25 6.41 -24.12
N ARG A 331 -16.81 6.64 -22.87
CA ARG A 331 -17.33 5.95 -21.67
C ARG A 331 -18.15 6.90 -20.81
N THR A 332 -19.21 6.37 -20.22
CA THR A 332 -20.00 7.09 -19.21
C THR A 332 -19.42 6.90 -17.82
N ASP A 333 -19.82 7.72 -16.85
CA ASP A 333 -19.44 7.55 -15.44
C ASP A 333 -19.77 6.16 -14.90
N GLU A 334 -20.92 5.60 -15.27
CA GLU A 334 -21.33 4.25 -14.85
C GLU A 334 -20.42 3.16 -15.44
N GLN A 335 -19.84 3.38 -16.61
CA GLN A 335 -18.88 2.47 -17.23
C GLN A 335 -17.47 2.60 -16.65
N ILE A 336 -17.16 3.74 -16.05
CA ILE A 336 -15.90 3.99 -15.35
C ILE A 336 -16.01 3.54 -13.90
N GLY A 337 -17.11 3.89 -13.22
CA GLY A 337 -17.48 3.37 -11.91
C GLY A 337 -16.60 3.87 -10.76
N SER A 338 -16.01 5.07 -10.86
CA SER A 338 -15.34 5.73 -9.73
C SER A 338 -16.30 6.02 -8.59
N MET A 339 -15.81 6.46 -7.43
CA MET A 339 -16.67 6.74 -6.27
C MET A 339 -17.59 7.94 -6.51
N VAL A 340 -17.09 8.97 -7.19
CA VAL A 340 -17.84 10.18 -7.55
C VAL A 340 -17.69 10.40 -9.06
N SER A 341 -18.82 10.71 -9.73
CA SER A 341 -18.84 11.02 -11.16
C SER A 341 -18.07 12.30 -11.48
N HIS A 342 -17.78 12.53 -12.76
CA HIS A 342 -17.10 13.76 -13.19
C HIS A 342 -17.91 15.03 -12.84
N ASP A 343 -19.25 14.93 -12.77
CA ASP A 343 -20.16 16.02 -12.39
C ASP A 343 -20.51 16.04 -10.88
N GLY A 344 -19.74 15.33 -10.04
CA GLY A 344 -19.80 15.43 -8.58
C GLY A 344 -20.87 14.57 -7.91
N LYS A 345 -21.45 13.58 -8.57
CA LYS A 345 -22.48 12.70 -7.98
C LYS A 345 -21.87 11.42 -7.42
N LYS A 346 -22.30 11.02 -6.21
CA LYS A 346 -21.91 9.72 -5.63
C LYS A 346 -22.43 8.56 -6.47
N GLN A 347 -21.57 7.60 -6.77
CA GLN A 347 -21.89 6.38 -7.49
C GLN A 347 -21.93 5.16 -6.56
N ASP A 348 -22.28 3.99 -7.06
CA ASP A 348 -22.34 2.75 -6.28
C ASP A 348 -21.01 2.42 -5.59
N MET A 349 -19.89 2.72 -6.25
CA MET A 349 -18.53 2.49 -5.71
C MET A 349 -18.30 3.30 -4.42
N TYR A 350 -18.85 4.50 -4.30
CA TYR A 350 -18.77 5.29 -3.07
C TYR A 350 -19.32 4.50 -1.87
N TYR A 351 -20.45 3.85 -2.03
CA TYR A 351 -21.09 3.09 -0.95
C TYR A 351 -20.40 1.76 -0.66
N ARG A 352 -19.82 1.13 -1.70
CA ARG A 352 -18.97 -0.07 -1.52
C ARG A 352 -17.73 0.25 -0.69
N VAL A 353 -17.00 1.30 -1.05
CA VAL A 353 -15.82 1.77 -0.31
C VAL A 353 -16.20 2.21 1.11
N GLN A 354 -17.29 2.97 1.28
CA GLN A 354 -17.77 3.36 2.60
C GLN A 354 -18.06 2.15 3.50
N ASN A 355 -18.63 1.08 2.94
CA ASN A 355 -18.89 -0.15 3.67
C ASN A 355 -17.59 -0.83 4.10
N THR A 356 -16.62 -0.97 3.18
CA THR A 356 -15.30 -1.56 3.46
C THR A 356 -14.54 -0.75 4.53
N ASN A 357 -14.50 0.57 4.41
CA ASN A 357 -13.77 1.45 5.34
C ASN A 357 -14.33 1.41 6.76
N ARG A 358 -15.63 1.23 6.92
CA ARG A 358 -16.27 1.08 8.24
C ARG A 358 -15.75 -0.15 8.98
N ASN A 359 -15.49 -1.23 8.24
CA ASN A 359 -14.96 -2.47 8.78
C ASN A 359 -13.46 -2.37 9.05
N LEU A 360 -12.76 -1.58 8.24
CA LEU A 360 -11.31 -1.42 8.29
C LEU A 360 -10.83 -0.61 9.50
N THR A 361 -11.56 0.41 9.93
CA THR A 361 -11.05 1.43 10.87
C THR A 361 -10.47 0.79 12.14
N GLU A 362 -11.25 -0.01 12.88
CA GLU A 362 -10.80 -0.59 14.16
C GLU A 362 -9.70 -1.66 13.95
N ALA A 363 -9.85 -2.52 12.93
CA ALA A 363 -8.86 -3.54 12.61
C ALA A 363 -7.53 -2.91 12.15
N GLY A 364 -7.58 -1.88 11.31
CA GLY A 364 -6.41 -1.16 10.82
C GLY A 364 -5.63 -0.48 11.94
N GLU A 365 -6.30 0.18 12.88
CA GLU A 365 -5.66 0.84 14.04
C GLU A 365 -4.90 -0.18 14.91
N ILE A 366 -5.45 -1.37 15.10
CA ILE A 366 -4.74 -2.45 15.81
C ILE A 366 -3.52 -2.91 15.01
N LEU A 367 -3.69 -3.14 13.69
CA LEU A 367 -2.64 -3.62 12.82
C LEU A 367 -1.48 -2.62 12.64
N LEU A 368 -1.70 -1.30 12.79
CA LEU A 368 -0.62 -0.31 12.81
C LEU A 368 0.46 -0.68 13.83
N ASN A 369 0.06 -1.22 14.97
CA ASN A 369 0.94 -1.56 16.08
C ASN A 369 1.44 -3.01 16.06
N CYS A 370 1.28 -3.72 14.94
CA CYS A 370 1.66 -5.11 14.78
C CYS A 370 2.82 -5.29 13.80
N GLY A 371 3.75 -6.18 14.10
CA GLY A 371 4.78 -6.66 13.18
C GLY A 371 4.29 -7.85 12.37
N PHE A 372 4.53 -7.87 11.08
CA PHE A 372 4.15 -8.96 10.18
C PHE A 372 5.16 -10.12 10.27
N ALA A 373 4.66 -11.34 10.43
CA ALA A 373 5.47 -12.56 10.54
C ALA A 373 5.43 -13.43 9.27
N GLY A 374 4.31 -13.48 8.59
CA GLY A 374 4.09 -14.33 7.42
C GLY A 374 2.62 -14.68 7.22
N ILE A 375 2.37 -15.61 6.31
CA ILE A 375 1.04 -16.01 5.84
C ILE A 375 0.81 -17.49 6.11
N ILE A 376 -0.35 -17.85 6.64
CA ILE A 376 -0.86 -19.22 6.57
C ILE A 376 -1.94 -19.27 5.49
N GLN A 377 -1.76 -20.15 4.51
CA GLN A 377 -2.76 -20.43 3.47
C GLN A 377 -3.53 -21.69 3.81
N HIS A 378 -4.86 -21.66 3.64
CA HIS A 378 -5.73 -22.82 3.67
C HIS A 378 -6.56 -22.87 2.39
N GLY A 379 -6.61 -24.05 1.77
CA GLY A 379 -7.34 -24.26 0.51
C GLY A 379 -6.65 -23.66 -0.70
N GLU A 380 -7.44 -23.33 -1.73
CA GLU A 380 -6.96 -22.74 -2.97
C GLU A 380 -6.76 -21.22 -2.84
N SER A 381 -5.91 -20.67 -3.69
CA SER A 381 -5.72 -19.23 -3.81
C SER A 381 -5.94 -18.80 -5.25
N PRO A 382 -6.57 -17.64 -5.51
CA PRO A 382 -6.80 -17.14 -6.87
C PRO A 382 -5.48 -16.74 -7.56
N ASP A 383 -4.42 -16.49 -6.80
CA ASP A 383 -3.06 -16.25 -7.26
C ASP A 383 -2.06 -17.00 -6.39
N GLU A 384 -0.84 -17.23 -6.90
CA GLU A 384 0.21 -17.97 -6.19
C GLU A 384 0.82 -17.12 -5.07
N ILE A 385 0.82 -17.67 -3.84
CA ILE A 385 1.47 -17.06 -2.69
C ILE A 385 2.94 -17.54 -2.66
N PRO A 386 3.93 -16.62 -2.63
CA PRO A 386 5.34 -17.00 -2.59
C PRO A 386 5.67 -17.90 -1.39
N GLU A 387 6.37 -19.01 -1.64
CA GLU A 387 6.73 -20.00 -0.63
C GLU A 387 7.47 -19.41 0.58
N LYS A 388 8.30 -18.38 0.32
CA LYS A 388 9.04 -17.67 1.38
C LYS A 388 8.17 -16.92 2.40
N ASP A 389 6.90 -16.65 2.08
CA ASP A 389 5.96 -15.97 2.96
C ASP A 389 5.11 -16.97 3.76
N LEU A 390 5.10 -18.26 3.34
CA LEU A 390 4.23 -19.26 3.91
C LEU A 390 4.76 -19.79 5.25
N LEU A 391 3.85 -19.85 6.21
CA LEU A 391 4.04 -20.48 7.50
C LEU A 391 3.19 -21.76 7.59
N THR A 392 3.73 -22.82 8.18
CA THR A 392 2.98 -24.05 8.44
C THR A 392 2.13 -23.95 9.70
N ASP A 393 2.60 -23.18 10.67
CA ASP A 393 1.91 -22.84 11.92
C ASP A 393 2.38 -21.47 12.43
N PHE A 394 1.69 -20.94 13.40
CA PHE A 394 2.11 -19.70 14.06
C PHE A 394 1.72 -19.72 15.53
N ARG A 395 2.73 -19.84 16.40
CA ARG A 395 2.55 -19.92 17.85
C ARG A 395 1.52 -21.00 18.23
N GLN A 396 0.44 -20.63 18.93
CA GLN A 396 -0.60 -21.57 19.35
C GLN A 396 -1.61 -21.95 18.25
N LEU A 397 -1.60 -21.32 17.08
CA LEU A 397 -2.44 -21.74 15.93
C LEU A 397 -1.81 -22.96 15.25
N LYS A 398 -2.55 -24.07 15.22
CA LYS A 398 -2.07 -25.36 14.70
C LYS A 398 -2.81 -25.85 13.46
N GLY A 399 -3.95 -25.29 13.14
CA GLY A 399 -4.70 -25.72 11.97
C GLY A 399 -5.79 -24.75 11.57
N VAL A 400 -6.15 -24.83 10.30
CA VAL A 400 -7.22 -24.07 9.68
C VAL A 400 -8.08 -25.03 8.89
N SER A 401 -9.40 -24.80 8.88
CA SER A 401 -10.35 -25.57 8.08
C SER A 401 -11.52 -24.71 7.64
N GLY A 402 -12.26 -25.16 6.64
CA GLY A 402 -13.41 -24.44 6.09
C GLY A 402 -13.21 -23.99 4.65
N VAL A 403 -13.65 -22.77 4.33
CA VAL A 403 -13.45 -22.19 2.99
C VAL A 403 -12.01 -21.75 2.79
N ASP A 404 -11.63 -21.46 1.54
CA ASP A 404 -10.31 -20.96 1.19
C ASP A 404 -9.98 -19.71 2.01
N ALA A 405 -8.85 -19.70 2.69
CA ALA A 405 -8.50 -18.64 3.61
C ALA A 405 -7.02 -18.26 3.53
N LEU A 406 -6.75 -16.97 3.74
CA LEU A 406 -5.43 -16.39 3.90
C LEU A 406 -5.36 -15.76 5.28
N ILE A 407 -4.39 -16.16 6.09
CA ILE A 407 -4.24 -15.67 7.45
C ILE A 407 -2.91 -14.94 7.58
N GLY A 408 -2.98 -13.63 7.71
CA GLY A 408 -1.84 -12.81 8.10
C GLY A 408 -1.51 -13.04 9.58
N CYS A 409 -0.27 -13.39 9.85
CA CYS A 409 0.24 -13.68 11.19
C CYS A 409 1.06 -12.50 11.70
N PHE A 410 0.75 -11.98 12.89
CA PHE A 410 1.35 -10.77 13.43
C PHE A 410 1.75 -10.94 14.89
N ASP A 411 2.81 -10.20 15.25
CA ASP A 411 3.23 -9.95 16.63
C ASP A 411 2.75 -8.57 17.09
N LYS A 412 2.19 -8.52 18.28
CA LYS A 412 1.94 -7.27 19.02
C LYS A 412 2.48 -7.41 20.43
N ASP A 413 3.69 -6.93 20.67
CA ASP A 413 4.35 -6.99 21.98
C ASP A 413 4.38 -8.42 22.57
N GLY A 414 4.76 -9.42 21.75
CA GLY A 414 4.79 -10.84 22.13
C GLY A 414 3.43 -11.55 22.08
N LYS A 415 2.34 -10.85 21.76
CA LYS A 415 1.00 -11.41 21.62
C LYS A 415 0.68 -11.78 20.19
N THR A 416 -0.12 -12.83 20.02
CA THR A 416 -0.59 -13.28 18.71
C THR A 416 -1.73 -12.41 18.22
N VAL A 417 -1.59 -11.87 17.02
CA VAL A 417 -2.66 -11.23 16.27
C VAL A 417 -2.76 -11.93 14.91
N LEU A 418 -3.96 -12.30 14.50
CA LEU A 418 -4.24 -12.95 13.23
C LEU A 418 -5.23 -12.11 12.43
N TYR A 419 -4.95 -11.92 11.15
CA TYR A 419 -5.90 -11.30 10.23
C TYR A 419 -6.38 -12.36 9.24
N VAL A 420 -7.61 -12.83 9.43
CA VAL A 420 -8.20 -13.94 8.69
C VAL A 420 -9.04 -13.40 7.55
N VAL A 421 -8.72 -13.79 6.31
CA VAL A 421 -9.40 -13.37 5.10
C VAL A 421 -10.03 -14.57 4.40
N ASN A 422 -11.29 -14.45 4.00
CA ASN A 422 -11.87 -15.38 3.02
C ASN A 422 -11.22 -15.09 1.66
N ASN A 423 -10.35 -15.99 1.21
CA ASN A 423 -9.54 -15.82 0.00
C ASN A 423 -10.30 -16.13 -1.30
N SER A 424 -11.61 -15.97 -1.28
CA SER A 424 -12.49 -16.13 -2.45
C SER A 424 -13.30 -14.87 -2.69
N ILE A 425 -13.36 -14.39 -3.92
CA ILE A 425 -14.22 -13.27 -4.34
C ILE A 425 -15.64 -13.71 -4.74
N VAL A 426 -15.95 -15.01 -4.64
CA VAL A 426 -17.24 -15.57 -5.08
C VAL A 426 -17.99 -16.36 -4.02
N LYS A 427 -17.27 -16.98 -3.07
CA LYS A 427 -17.86 -17.90 -2.07
C LYS A 427 -17.77 -17.32 -0.68
N GLU A 428 -18.88 -17.31 0.04
CA GLU A 428 -18.93 -17.10 1.48
C GLU A 428 -18.83 -18.43 2.23
N GLY A 429 -18.41 -18.39 3.50
CA GLY A 429 -18.41 -19.60 4.32
C GLY A 429 -17.79 -19.44 5.71
N GLU A 430 -17.58 -20.53 6.39
CA GLU A 430 -16.96 -20.58 7.72
C GLU A 430 -15.47 -20.90 7.58
N VAL A 431 -14.64 -20.15 8.30
CA VAL A 431 -13.24 -20.48 8.60
C VAL A 431 -13.15 -20.85 10.07
N SER A 432 -12.57 -22.00 10.36
CA SER A 432 -12.34 -22.47 11.73
C SER A 432 -10.85 -22.55 12.01
N LEU A 433 -10.41 -21.86 13.06
CA LEU A 433 -9.03 -21.83 13.54
C LEU A 433 -8.88 -22.77 14.74
N GLN A 434 -7.98 -23.75 14.63
CA GLN A 434 -7.70 -24.72 15.69
C GLN A 434 -6.44 -24.31 16.46
N PHE A 435 -6.57 -24.16 17.76
CA PHE A 435 -5.48 -23.79 18.66
C PHE A 435 -5.00 -24.99 19.49
N GLU A 436 -3.75 -24.98 19.91
CA GLU A 436 -3.12 -26.02 20.75
C GLU A 436 -3.78 -26.17 22.14
N LYS A 437 -4.38 -25.10 22.63
CA LYS A 437 -5.04 -25.01 23.94
C LYS A 437 -6.18 -23.97 23.87
N ASN A 438 -7.02 -23.97 24.91
CA ASN A 438 -8.05 -22.93 25.04
C ASN A 438 -7.45 -21.53 24.95
N VAL A 439 -8.00 -20.73 24.07
CA VAL A 439 -7.68 -19.31 23.90
C VAL A 439 -8.91 -18.47 24.21
N LYS A 440 -8.67 -17.21 24.61
CA LYS A 440 -9.71 -16.17 24.67
C LYS A 440 -9.42 -15.17 23.56
N ALA A 441 -10.17 -15.28 22.48
CA ALA A 441 -10.01 -14.47 21.30
C ALA A 441 -10.93 -13.23 21.35
N SER A 442 -10.35 -12.04 21.21
CA SER A 442 -11.09 -10.84 20.83
C SER A 442 -11.15 -10.76 19.31
N ILE A 443 -12.34 -10.51 18.75
CA ILE A 443 -12.58 -10.56 17.30
C ILE A 443 -13.14 -9.23 16.85
N VAL A 444 -12.52 -8.61 15.85
CA VAL A 444 -13.05 -7.43 15.14
C VAL A 444 -13.50 -7.88 13.76
N GLN A 445 -14.78 -7.79 13.50
CA GLN A 445 -15.41 -8.16 12.23
C GLN A 445 -16.64 -7.29 11.96
N ASP A 446 -16.85 -6.85 10.73
CA ASP A 446 -17.99 -6.04 10.30
C ASP A 446 -18.19 -4.77 11.19
N GLY A 447 -17.06 -4.12 11.55
CA GLY A 447 -17.06 -2.94 12.43
C GLY A 447 -17.55 -3.21 13.86
N LYS A 448 -17.50 -4.46 14.32
CA LYS A 448 -17.95 -4.88 15.65
C LYS A 448 -16.89 -5.70 16.35
N THR A 449 -16.75 -5.46 17.65
CA THR A 449 -15.91 -6.29 18.52
C THR A 449 -16.75 -7.34 19.22
N GLY A 450 -16.30 -8.59 19.14
CA GLY A 450 -16.85 -9.75 19.81
C GLY A 450 -15.77 -10.56 20.53
N SER A 451 -16.15 -11.69 21.13
CA SER A 451 -15.19 -12.62 21.70
C SER A 451 -15.66 -14.06 21.60
N GLN A 452 -14.70 -14.99 21.49
CA GLN A 452 -14.91 -16.43 21.59
C GLN A 452 -13.86 -17.02 22.53
N GLU A 453 -14.21 -18.13 23.21
CA GLU A 453 -13.30 -18.86 24.09
C GLU A 453 -13.37 -20.36 23.76
N GLY A 454 -12.22 -21.02 23.64
CA GLY A 454 -12.12 -22.43 23.32
C GLY A 454 -10.84 -22.79 22.57
N GLU A 455 -10.69 -24.05 22.21
CA GLU A 455 -9.61 -24.52 21.32
C GLU A 455 -9.93 -24.27 19.85
N THR A 456 -11.15 -23.89 19.51
CA THR A 456 -11.57 -23.57 18.15
C THR A 456 -12.28 -22.23 18.12
N VAL A 457 -11.83 -21.35 17.25
CA VAL A 457 -12.48 -20.06 16.92
C VAL A 457 -13.07 -20.16 15.52
N LYS A 458 -14.35 -19.78 15.36
CA LYS A 458 -15.09 -19.86 14.11
C LYS A 458 -15.52 -18.50 13.62
N LEU A 459 -15.29 -18.25 12.35
CA LEU A 459 -15.64 -17.01 11.66
C LEU A 459 -16.53 -17.33 10.47
N LYS A 460 -17.68 -16.66 10.36
CA LYS A 460 -18.46 -16.64 9.11
C LYS A 460 -18.06 -15.42 8.32
N LEU A 461 -17.48 -15.64 7.15
CA LEU A 461 -16.95 -14.58 6.30
C LEU A 461 -17.67 -14.56 4.95
N LYS A 462 -18.12 -13.40 4.52
CA LYS A 462 -18.56 -13.16 3.13
C LYS A 462 -17.36 -13.34 2.19
N ALA A 463 -17.61 -13.38 0.89
CA ALA A 463 -16.54 -13.39 -0.11
C ALA A 463 -15.65 -12.13 0.06
N GLY A 464 -14.33 -12.33 0.13
CA GLY A 464 -13.34 -11.27 0.33
C GLY A 464 -13.28 -10.66 1.73
N GLU A 465 -14.21 -10.98 2.62
CA GLU A 465 -14.27 -10.38 3.96
C GLU A 465 -13.10 -10.82 4.84
N GLY A 466 -12.65 -9.90 5.70
CA GLY A 466 -11.61 -10.12 6.69
C GLY A 466 -12.11 -9.95 8.13
N ALA A 467 -11.42 -10.61 9.07
CA ALA A 467 -11.63 -10.45 10.51
C ALA A 467 -10.29 -10.46 11.25
N LEU A 468 -10.15 -9.58 12.23
CA LEU A 468 -8.98 -9.52 13.11
C LEU A 468 -9.25 -10.33 14.38
N ILE A 469 -8.26 -11.11 14.79
CA ILE A 469 -8.28 -11.87 16.04
C ILE A 469 -7.08 -11.47 16.90
N CYS A 470 -7.32 -11.08 18.14
CA CYS A 470 -6.29 -10.84 19.16
C CYS A 470 -6.38 -11.88 20.28
N LEU A 471 -5.22 -12.51 20.62
CA LEU A 471 -5.11 -13.51 21.67
C LEU A 471 -4.33 -13.00 22.88
#